data_d88fbe84fbbba826606240e1343b4e0d
#
_entry.id   d88fbe84fbbba826606240e1343b4e0d
#
_cell.length_a   1.000
_cell.length_b   1.000
_cell.length_c   1.000
_cell.angle_alpha   90.00
_cell.angle_beta   90.00
_cell.angle_gamma   90.00
#
_symmetry.space_group_name_H-M   'P 1'
#
loop_
_entity.id
_entity.type
_entity.pdbx_description
1 polymer ?
#
loop_
_entity_poly.entity_id
_entity_poly.type
_entity_poly.pdbx_seq_one_letter_code
_entity_poly.pdbx_strand_id
1 'polypeptide(L)'
;MANAIMNAQDAISASLAECYVTIGTQVYNFMQAINLEAKMEKTKSEVPILGRTGKGNKTTGWKGTGSATFHYNTSIFRKLLYDYKNSGNDMYFDIQIINSDPTSTIGTQEIILKGCNMDGGILAKFDADGEYLEEDMDFTFEDWEMKKGFDVIKGMRM
;
A
#
# COMPACT_ATOMS: atom_id res chain seq x y z
N MET A 1 -7.38 -9.57 38.52
CA MET A 1 -6.91 -8.56 37.58
C MET A 1 -7.82 -8.53 36.38
N ALA A 2 -8.34 -7.38 36.02
CA ALA A 2 -9.18 -7.25 34.83
C ALA A 2 -8.31 -7.33 33.56
N ASN A 3 -8.81 -8.02 32.55
CA ASN A 3 -8.17 -8.03 31.24
C ASN A 3 -8.27 -6.64 30.59
N ALA A 4 -7.21 -6.22 29.94
CA ALA A 4 -7.24 -5.00 29.16
C ALA A 4 -8.13 -5.21 27.92
N ILE A 5 -9.01 -4.27 27.68
CA ILE A 5 -9.96 -4.30 26.57
C ILE A 5 -9.74 -3.06 25.72
N MET A 6 -9.65 -3.25 24.40
CA MET A 6 -9.49 -2.14 23.47
C MET A 6 -10.73 -1.25 23.45
N ASN A 7 -10.53 0.05 23.45
CA ASN A 7 -11.59 1.01 23.25
C ASN A 7 -11.97 1.10 21.77
N ALA A 8 -13.26 1.25 21.49
CA ALA A 8 -13.75 1.37 20.11
C ALA A 8 -13.15 2.58 19.37
N GLN A 9 -12.84 3.66 20.11
CA GLN A 9 -12.25 4.86 19.51
C GLN A 9 -10.85 4.63 18.96
N ASP A 10 -10.14 3.58 19.38
CA ASP A 10 -8.80 3.24 18.88
C ASP A 10 -8.83 2.42 17.58
N ALA A 11 -10.01 2.05 17.11
CA ALA A 11 -10.16 1.52 15.77
C ALA A 11 -10.05 2.67 14.77
N ILE A 12 -9.17 2.52 13.79
CA ILE A 12 -8.94 3.56 12.78
C ILE A 12 -10.10 3.60 11.79
N SER A 13 -10.65 4.79 11.58
CA SER A 13 -11.68 4.98 10.56
C SER A 13 -11.11 4.74 9.16
N ALA A 14 -11.77 3.89 8.39
CA ALA A 14 -11.25 3.42 7.10
C ALA A 14 -11.05 4.54 6.06
N SER A 15 -11.81 5.62 6.17
CA SER A 15 -11.75 6.73 5.21
C SER A 15 -10.79 7.85 5.61
N LEU A 16 -10.21 7.78 6.81
CA LEU A 16 -9.31 8.82 7.30
C LEU A 16 -7.86 8.52 6.90
N ALA A 17 -7.55 8.79 5.64
CA ALA A 17 -6.23 8.57 5.09
C ALA A 17 -5.91 9.65 4.04
N GLU A 18 -4.63 9.84 3.81
CA GLU A 18 -4.12 10.68 2.74
C GLU A 18 -3.19 9.85 1.87
N CYS A 19 -3.23 10.08 0.57
CA CYS A 19 -2.39 9.38 -0.39
C CYS A 19 -1.75 10.39 -1.33
N TYR A 20 -0.42 10.32 -1.44
CA TYR A 20 0.36 11.17 -2.34
C TYR A 20 1.18 10.28 -3.27
N VAL A 21 1.20 10.65 -4.54
CA VAL A 21 1.98 9.94 -5.56
C VAL A 21 3.03 10.89 -6.11
N THR A 22 4.28 10.48 -6.06
CA THR A 22 5.41 11.25 -6.61
C THR A 22 5.91 10.59 -7.88
N ILE A 23 5.80 11.30 -8.99
CA ILE A 23 6.28 10.86 -10.31
C ILE A 23 7.32 11.88 -10.77
N GLY A 24 8.57 11.43 -10.89
CA GLY A 24 9.67 12.34 -11.20
C GLY A 24 9.84 13.38 -10.10
N THR A 25 9.69 14.66 -10.44
CA THR A 25 9.78 15.77 -9.49
C THR A 25 8.41 16.29 -9.04
N GLN A 26 7.32 15.74 -9.59
CA GLN A 26 5.96 16.22 -9.31
C GLN A 26 5.30 15.34 -8.26
N VAL A 27 4.72 15.98 -7.24
CA VAL A 27 3.91 15.34 -6.21
C VAL A 27 2.44 15.60 -6.48
N TYR A 28 1.65 14.52 -6.53
CA TYR A 28 0.20 14.60 -6.73
C TYR A 28 -0.52 14.19 -5.45
N ASN A 29 -1.48 15.00 -5.01
CA ASN A 29 -2.40 14.59 -3.96
C ASN A 29 -3.46 13.70 -4.60
N PHE A 30 -3.45 12.42 -4.24
CA PHE A 30 -4.31 11.42 -4.87
C PHE A 30 -5.66 11.35 -4.17
N MET A 31 -6.40 12.47 -4.18
CA MET A 31 -7.69 12.60 -3.50
C MET A 31 -8.80 11.72 -4.09
N GLN A 32 -8.60 11.19 -5.29
CA GLN A 32 -9.55 10.31 -5.97
C GLN A 32 -9.37 8.83 -5.60
N ALA A 33 -8.43 8.50 -4.73
CA ALA A 33 -8.23 7.12 -4.28
C ALA A 33 -9.41 6.67 -3.43
N ILE A 34 -9.90 5.46 -3.68
CA ILE A 34 -10.98 4.83 -2.91
C ILE A 34 -10.39 3.87 -1.90
N ASN A 35 -9.46 3.03 -2.32
CA ASN A 35 -8.76 2.12 -1.42
C ASN A 35 -7.35 1.85 -1.94
N LEU A 36 -6.49 1.42 -1.04
CA LEU A 36 -5.15 0.99 -1.36
C LEU A 36 -4.71 -0.02 -0.32
N GLU A 37 -4.12 -1.10 -0.79
CA GLU A 37 -3.52 -2.11 0.07
C GLU A 37 -2.16 -2.47 -0.49
N ALA A 38 -1.14 -2.41 0.35
CA ALA A 38 0.21 -2.81 0.01
C ALA A 38 0.72 -3.81 1.03
N LYS A 39 1.40 -4.84 0.56
CA LYS A 39 1.91 -5.89 1.43
C LYS A 39 3.31 -6.32 1.01
N MET A 40 4.06 -6.78 2.00
CA MET A 40 5.36 -7.38 1.81
C MET A 40 5.27 -8.86 2.15
N GLU A 41 5.75 -9.71 1.27
CA GLU A 41 5.80 -11.15 1.50
C GLU A 41 7.25 -11.61 1.57
N LYS A 42 7.57 -12.38 2.61
CA LYS A 42 8.88 -12.99 2.74
C LYS A 42 8.94 -14.30 1.96
N THR A 43 10.04 -14.51 1.27
CA THR A 43 10.35 -15.81 0.66
C THR A 43 11.10 -16.63 1.68
N LYS A 44 10.58 -17.81 2.00
CA LYS A 44 11.18 -18.71 3.00
C LYS A 44 11.63 -20.01 2.36
N SER A 45 12.76 -20.52 2.85
CA SER A 45 13.28 -21.83 2.49
C SER A 45 13.31 -22.72 3.72
N GLU A 46 12.95 -23.99 3.57
CA GLU A 46 13.08 -24.97 4.62
C GLU A 46 14.55 -25.33 4.85
N VAL A 47 14.94 -25.40 6.10
CA VAL A 47 16.32 -25.73 6.50
C VAL A 47 16.28 -26.99 7.32
N PRO A 48 16.93 -28.09 6.86
CA PRO A 48 17.08 -29.30 7.67
C PRO A 48 18.03 -29.03 8.83
N ILE A 49 17.67 -29.51 10.02
CA ILE A 49 18.46 -29.29 11.22
C ILE A 49 18.76 -30.66 11.84
N LEU A 50 20.07 -30.94 12.04
CA LEU A 50 20.53 -32.18 12.64
C LEU A 50 19.98 -32.32 14.05
N GLY A 51 19.45 -33.49 14.37
CA GLY A 51 18.90 -33.79 15.68
C GLY A 51 17.44 -33.37 15.87
N ARG A 52 16.81 -32.81 14.84
CA ARG A 52 15.38 -32.47 14.87
C ARG A 52 14.62 -33.18 13.75
N THR A 53 13.40 -33.60 14.07
CA THR A 53 12.52 -34.22 13.08
C THR A 53 11.82 -33.15 12.20
N GLY A 54 11.55 -31.97 12.77
CA GLY A 54 11.00 -30.84 12.03
C GLY A 54 12.09 -30.01 11.38
N LYS A 55 11.76 -29.36 10.29
CA LYS A 55 12.65 -28.43 9.58
C LYS A 55 12.43 -26.99 10.06
N GLY A 56 13.50 -26.23 10.11
CA GLY A 56 13.40 -24.78 10.30
C GLY A 56 13.09 -24.07 9.00
N ASN A 57 12.72 -22.81 9.10
CA ASN A 57 12.46 -21.95 7.94
C ASN A 57 13.36 -20.74 8.01
N LYS A 58 14.01 -20.41 6.90
CA LYS A 58 14.86 -19.23 6.79
C LYS A 58 14.33 -18.29 5.70
N THR A 59 14.22 -17.04 6.04
CA THR A 59 13.86 -15.99 5.08
C THR A 59 15.04 -15.74 4.14
N THR A 60 14.81 -15.86 2.85
CA THR A 60 15.84 -15.67 1.81
C THR A 60 15.64 -14.41 0.99
N GLY A 61 14.50 -13.74 1.14
CA GLY A 61 14.20 -12.51 0.43
C GLY A 61 12.78 -12.05 0.72
N TRP A 62 12.38 -11.02 0.01
CA TRP A 62 11.02 -10.50 0.10
C TRP A 62 10.60 -9.87 -1.20
N LYS A 63 9.31 -9.69 -1.38
CA LYS A 63 8.74 -8.93 -2.48
C LYS A 63 7.60 -8.06 -1.97
N GLY A 64 7.44 -6.89 -2.57
CA GLY A 64 6.37 -5.96 -2.28
C GLY A 64 5.36 -5.92 -3.41
N THR A 65 4.09 -6.04 -3.07
CA THR A 65 2.99 -5.93 -4.01
C THR A 65 1.89 -5.09 -3.41
N GLY A 66 1.09 -4.46 -4.27
CA GLY A 66 -0.03 -3.67 -3.82
C GLY A 66 -1.11 -3.57 -4.88
N SER A 67 -2.26 -3.14 -4.44
CA SER A 67 -3.39 -2.85 -5.30
C SER A 67 -4.10 -1.59 -4.82
N ALA A 68 -4.67 -0.86 -5.76
CA ALA A 68 -5.41 0.35 -5.47
C ALA A 68 -6.63 0.44 -6.38
N THR A 69 -7.70 1.03 -5.86
CA THR A 69 -8.88 1.39 -6.63
C THR A 69 -9.08 2.88 -6.50
N PHE A 70 -9.31 3.55 -7.60
CA PHE A 70 -9.54 4.99 -7.61
C PHE A 70 -10.56 5.37 -8.68
N HIS A 71 -11.10 6.58 -8.56
CA HIS A 71 -12.07 7.08 -9.53
C HIS A 71 -11.43 7.24 -10.91
N TYR A 72 -12.18 6.90 -11.94
CA TYR A 72 -11.74 6.99 -13.32
C TYR A 72 -11.83 8.45 -13.81
N ASN A 73 -10.96 9.29 -13.27
CA ASN A 73 -10.93 10.73 -13.56
C ASN A 73 -9.51 11.30 -13.70
N THR A 74 -8.51 10.42 -13.83
CA THR A 74 -7.14 10.83 -14.05
C THR A 74 -6.50 9.97 -15.14
N SER A 75 -5.59 10.57 -15.89
CA SER A 75 -4.85 9.87 -16.95
C SER A 75 -3.36 9.69 -16.62
N ILE A 76 -2.95 9.98 -15.39
CA ILE A 76 -1.53 9.95 -14.98
C ILE A 76 -0.90 8.59 -15.27
N PHE A 77 -1.55 7.51 -14.82
CA PHE A 77 -1.01 6.16 -15.02
C PHE A 77 -1.14 5.67 -16.46
N ARG A 78 -2.19 6.09 -17.18
CA ARG A 78 -2.32 5.79 -18.60
C ARG A 78 -1.19 6.42 -19.42
N LYS A 79 -0.75 7.62 -19.05
CA LYS A 79 0.39 8.28 -19.69
C LYS A 79 1.69 7.50 -19.47
N LEU A 80 1.89 6.94 -18.29
CA LEU A 80 3.05 6.10 -18.01
C LEU A 80 3.05 4.85 -18.87
N LEU A 81 1.91 4.19 -19.04
CA LEU A 81 1.77 3.04 -19.93
C LEU A 81 1.99 3.40 -21.37
N TYR A 82 1.47 4.53 -21.81
CA TYR A 82 1.63 5.03 -23.17
C TYR A 82 3.10 5.33 -23.50
N ASP A 83 3.80 5.98 -22.57
CA ASP A 83 5.22 6.29 -22.75
C ASP A 83 6.07 5.02 -22.81
N TYR A 84 5.79 4.04 -21.96
CA TYR A 84 6.47 2.75 -22.00
C TYR A 84 6.26 2.03 -23.33
N LYS A 85 5.02 1.99 -23.80
CA LYS A 85 4.70 1.34 -25.08
C LYS A 85 5.45 1.97 -26.25
N ASN A 86 5.58 3.29 -26.28
CA ASN A 86 6.16 4.00 -27.41
C ASN A 86 7.67 4.10 -27.36
N SER A 87 8.26 4.29 -26.17
CA SER A 87 9.69 4.54 -26.01
C SER A 87 10.44 3.40 -25.32
N GLY A 88 9.75 2.47 -24.70
CA GLY A 88 10.35 1.45 -23.84
C GLY A 88 10.86 1.99 -22.52
N ASN A 89 10.63 3.26 -22.22
CA ASN A 89 11.05 3.90 -20.98
C ASN A 89 10.02 3.67 -19.88
N ASP A 90 10.38 2.84 -18.91
CA ASP A 90 9.51 2.50 -17.79
C ASP A 90 9.83 3.40 -16.60
N MET A 91 8.84 4.14 -16.12
CA MET A 91 9.03 5.09 -15.04
C MET A 91 8.50 4.53 -13.71
N TYR A 92 9.34 4.59 -12.70
CA TYR A 92 8.97 4.23 -11.34
C TYR A 92 8.45 5.45 -10.60
N PHE A 93 7.62 5.20 -9.60
CA PHE A 93 7.02 6.27 -8.79
C PHE A 93 6.99 5.86 -7.33
N ASP A 94 6.73 6.83 -6.46
CA ASP A 94 6.61 6.60 -5.02
C ASP A 94 5.18 6.90 -4.57
N ILE A 95 4.70 6.13 -3.59
CA ILE A 95 3.38 6.34 -2.99
C ILE A 95 3.57 6.56 -1.49
N GLN A 96 3.04 7.68 -0.99
CA GLN A 96 3.02 8.00 0.43
C GLN A 96 1.60 7.84 0.97
N ILE A 97 1.45 7.03 2.02
CA ILE A 97 0.16 6.75 2.64
C ILE A 97 0.22 7.20 4.09
N ILE A 98 -0.73 8.05 4.49
CA ILE A 98 -0.84 8.57 5.84
C ILE A 98 -2.19 8.16 6.40
N ASN A 99 -2.19 7.39 7.48
CA ASN A 99 -3.39 7.03 8.22
C ASN A 99 -3.42 7.81 9.52
N SER A 100 -4.46 8.61 9.73
CA SER A 100 -4.60 9.42 10.94
C SER A 100 -6.07 9.54 11.31
N ASP A 101 -6.39 9.10 12.51
CA ASP A 101 -7.73 9.28 13.09
C ASP A 101 -7.59 10.11 14.36
N PRO A 102 -8.07 11.37 14.37
CA PRO A 102 -7.92 12.23 15.55
C PRO A 102 -8.70 11.73 16.77
N THR A 103 -9.67 10.85 16.59
CA THR A 103 -10.41 10.25 17.70
C THR A 103 -9.61 9.15 18.40
N SER A 104 -8.71 8.50 17.68
CA SER A 104 -7.84 7.46 18.21
C SER A 104 -6.70 8.04 19.03
N THR A 105 -6.24 7.31 20.02
CA THR A 105 -5.10 7.68 20.87
C THR A 105 -3.77 7.21 20.33
N ILE A 106 -3.76 6.44 19.23
CA ILE A 106 -2.54 5.79 18.73
C ILE A 106 -1.75 6.62 17.73
N GLY A 107 -2.24 7.81 17.39
CA GLY A 107 -1.52 8.75 16.53
C GLY A 107 -1.64 8.45 15.05
N THR A 108 -0.57 8.72 14.31
CA THR A 108 -0.53 8.67 12.85
C THR A 108 0.46 7.62 12.39
N GLN A 109 0.13 6.89 11.33
CA GLN A 109 1.09 6.04 10.63
C GLN A 109 1.36 6.62 9.24
N GLU A 110 2.64 6.72 8.89
CA GLU A 110 3.08 7.22 7.59
C GLU A 110 4.06 6.22 6.97
N ILE A 111 3.70 5.73 5.79
CA ILE A 111 4.50 4.77 5.04
C ILE A 111 4.71 5.29 3.63
N ILE A 112 5.95 5.19 3.15
CA ILE A 112 6.32 5.54 1.78
C ILE A 112 6.73 4.26 1.07
N LEU A 113 6.04 3.93 -0.02
CA LEU A 113 6.40 2.84 -0.93
C LEU A 113 7.29 3.42 -2.02
N LYS A 114 8.48 2.85 -2.19
CA LYS A 114 9.48 3.36 -3.13
C LYS A 114 9.68 2.42 -4.30
N GLY A 115 9.96 3.00 -5.46
CA GLY A 115 10.19 2.22 -6.66
C GLY A 115 8.94 1.45 -7.09
N CYS A 116 7.78 2.07 -7.00
CA CYS A 116 6.54 1.45 -7.44
C CYS A 116 6.48 1.39 -8.97
N ASN A 117 6.01 0.27 -9.47
CA ASN A 117 5.79 0.06 -10.90
C ASN A 117 4.47 -0.65 -11.10
N MET A 118 3.64 -0.14 -11.99
CA MET A 118 2.34 -0.72 -12.26
C MET A 118 2.46 -1.95 -13.16
N ASP A 119 1.67 -2.98 -12.87
CA ASP A 119 1.65 -4.22 -13.66
C ASP A 119 0.90 -4.03 -14.97
N GLY A 120 0.01 -3.07 -15.01
CA GLY A 120 -0.84 -2.75 -16.14
C GLY A 120 -1.97 -1.85 -15.69
N GLY A 121 -2.89 -1.54 -16.56
CA GLY A 121 -4.00 -0.69 -16.20
C GLY A 121 -5.09 -0.68 -17.25
N ILE A 122 -6.20 -0.08 -16.89
CA ILE A 122 -7.35 0.10 -17.79
C ILE A 122 -7.03 1.25 -18.74
N LEU A 123 -7.15 0.99 -20.04
CA LEU A 123 -6.86 2.00 -21.07
C LEU A 123 -8.08 2.86 -21.36
N ALA A 124 -9.24 2.21 -21.48
CA ALA A 124 -10.48 2.91 -21.77
C ALA A 124 -11.64 2.13 -21.17
N LYS A 125 -12.63 2.84 -20.67
CA LYS A 125 -13.76 2.23 -20.00
C LYS A 125 -14.98 3.13 -20.11
N PHE A 126 -16.14 2.55 -20.37
CA PHE A 126 -17.42 3.23 -20.17
C PHE A 126 -18.49 2.19 -19.81
N ASP A 127 -19.51 2.64 -19.12
CA ASP A 127 -20.64 1.81 -18.72
C ASP A 127 -21.87 2.72 -18.60
N ALA A 128 -22.74 2.68 -19.62
CA ALA A 128 -23.91 3.56 -19.68
C ALA A 128 -24.95 3.26 -18.59
N ASP A 129 -24.96 2.02 -18.07
CA ASP A 129 -25.88 1.60 -17.01
C ASP A 129 -25.28 1.77 -15.61
N GLY A 130 -24.00 2.09 -15.51
CA GLY A 130 -23.32 2.29 -14.24
C GLY A 130 -23.58 3.67 -13.66
N GLU A 131 -23.32 3.82 -12.36
CA GLU A 131 -23.47 5.09 -11.66
C GLU A 131 -22.26 5.99 -11.86
N TYR A 132 -21.05 5.45 -11.72
CA TYR A 132 -19.78 6.13 -11.96
C TYR A 132 -18.70 5.11 -12.31
N LEU A 133 -17.56 5.59 -12.78
CA LEU A 133 -16.47 4.71 -13.18
C LEU A 133 -15.36 4.70 -12.13
N GLU A 134 -14.84 3.50 -11.93
CA GLU A 134 -13.66 3.25 -11.09
C GLU A 134 -12.62 2.52 -11.92
N GLU A 135 -11.36 2.59 -11.49
CA GLU A 135 -10.31 1.78 -12.08
C GLU A 135 -9.43 1.14 -11.00
N ASP A 136 -8.98 -0.08 -11.29
CA ASP A 136 -8.10 -0.84 -10.42
C ASP A 136 -6.69 -0.83 -10.99
N MET A 137 -5.70 -0.81 -10.10
CA MET A 137 -4.30 -0.87 -10.46
C MET A 137 -3.57 -1.81 -9.50
N ASP A 138 -2.88 -2.80 -10.08
CA ASP A 138 -1.95 -3.64 -9.34
C ASP A 138 -0.55 -3.14 -9.61
N PHE A 139 0.28 -3.14 -8.59
CA PHE A 139 1.65 -2.64 -8.70
C PHE A 139 2.61 -3.44 -7.81
N THR A 140 3.88 -3.31 -8.09
CA THR A 140 4.96 -3.81 -7.27
C THR A 140 5.76 -2.64 -6.72
N PHE A 141 6.44 -2.84 -5.59
CA PHE A 141 7.38 -1.84 -5.08
C PHE A 141 8.67 -2.53 -4.66
N GLU A 142 9.77 -1.80 -4.78
CA GLU A 142 11.10 -2.33 -4.51
C GLU A 142 11.58 -2.09 -3.10
N ASP A 143 11.09 -1.04 -2.45
CA ASP A 143 11.48 -0.66 -1.10
C ASP A 143 10.33 0.07 -0.42
N TRP A 144 10.42 0.20 0.88
CA TRP A 144 9.44 0.96 1.64
C TRP A 144 10.06 1.50 2.91
N GLU A 145 9.50 2.58 3.42
CA GLU A 145 10.00 3.24 4.61
C GLU A 145 8.82 3.59 5.52
N MET A 146 8.94 3.28 6.78
CA MET A 146 7.98 3.70 7.79
C MET A 146 8.50 4.95 8.49
N LYS A 147 7.98 6.11 8.08
CA LYS A 147 8.37 7.40 8.67
C LYS A 147 7.87 7.53 10.09
N LYS A 148 6.65 7.03 10.32
CA LYS A 148 6.02 7.04 11.63
C LYS A 148 5.10 5.84 11.74
N GLY A 149 5.10 5.17 12.88
CA GLY A 149 4.18 4.09 13.19
C GLY A 149 3.13 4.52 14.19
N PHE A 150 2.06 3.74 14.29
CA PHE A 150 1.08 3.93 15.36
C PHE A 150 1.72 3.66 16.72
N ASP A 151 1.28 4.40 17.73
CA ASP A 151 1.69 4.15 19.10
C ASP A 151 1.03 2.87 19.62
N VAL A 152 1.68 2.25 20.61
CA VAL A 152 1.14 1.05 21.24
C VAL A 152 -0.12 1.44 22.03
N ILE A 153 -1.21 0.70 21.81
CA ILE A 153 -2.46 0.93 22.53
C ILE A 153 -2.23 0.70 24.01
N LYS A 154 -2.80 1.59 24.84
CA LYS A 154 -2.72 1.44 26.28
C LYS A 154 -3.30 0.10 26.72
N GLY A 155 -2.53 -0.66 27.47
CA GLY A 155 -2.90 -1.99 27.92
C GLY A 155 -2.32 -3.14 27.09
N MET A 156 -1.73 -2.86 25.92
CA MET A 156 -0.99 -3.90 25.15
C MET A 156 0.30 -4.28 25.83
N ARG A 157 0.97 -3.34 26.44
CA ARG A 157 2.20 -3.64 27.21
C ARG A 157 1.81 -4.11 28.61
N MET A 158 2.39 -5.19 28.98
CA MET A 158 2.17 -5.81 30.28
C MET A 158 3.34 -5.55 31.22
#